data_42ef70dd0cd1a2c5c66dce3deca0b987
#
_entry.id   42ef70dd0cd1a2c5c66dce3deca0b987
#
_cell.length_a   1.000
_cell.length_b   1.000
_cell.length_c   1.000
_cell.angle_alpha   90.00
_cell.angle_beta   90.00
_cell.angle_gamma   90.00
#
_symmetry.space_group_name_H-M   'P 1'
#
loop_
_entity.id
_entity.type
_entity.pdbx_description
1 polymer ?
#
loop_
_entity_poly.entity_id
_entity_poly.type
_entity_poly.pdbx_seq_one_letter_code
_entity_poly.pdbx_strand_id
1 'polypeptide(L)'
;AVAAIPEALSSIVTIVLSFGTQKMAKEHAIIRKLQAVEGLGSVSVICSDKTGTLTQNKMTVEDYYIEGRRIRADEIDMADPAQRFLLDCSILCNDSTNENGVEIGDPTETALINLGSRYGVEAAEVRESYPREDEIPFDSDRKMMSTLHRIDGENRMIVKGAVDRLLDLTDQIWTENGIREITKEDKEKIQSQNQEFSMEGLRVLAFTFREIPEEHLLTAEDEDHLVFLGMIAMMDPPR
;
A
#
# COMPACT_ATOMS: atom_id res chain seq x y z
N ALA A 1 17.92 -44.16 -48.12
CA ALA A 1 17.88 -43.04 -47.15
C ALA A 1 16.67 -43.11 -46.21
N VAL A 2 15.50 -43.58 -46.64
CA VAL A 2 14.26 -43.64 -45.81
C VAL A 2 14.37 -44.65 -44.69
N ALA A 3 15.12 -45.74 -44.85
CA ALA A 3 15.27 -46.81 -43.84
C ALA A 3 16.09 -46.40 -42.58
N ALA A 4 16.66 -45.19 -42.55
CA ALA A 4 17.46 -44.69 -41.44
C ALA A 4 16.66 -43.81 -40.46
N ILE A 5 15.39 -43.50 -40.76
CA ILE A 5 14.51 -42.72 -39.85
C ILE A 5 13.79 -43.71 -38.94
N PRO A 6 14.00 -43.65 -37.62
CA PRO A 6 13.25 -44.52 -36.68
C PRO A 6 11.77 -44.20 -36.80
N GLU A 7 10.94 -45.16 -37.17
CA GLU A 7 9.48 -45.01 -37.30
C GLU A 7 8.82 -44.58 -35.96
N ALA A 8 9.47 -44.88 -34.84
CA ALA A 8 9.02 -44.52 -33.50
C ALA A 8 9.41 -43.11 -33.06
N LEU A 9 10.17 -42.32 -33.84
CA LEU A 9 10.72 -41.03 -33.40
C LEU A 9 9.61 -40.05 -32.94
N SER A 10 8.56 -39.91 -33.74
CA SER A 10 7.44 -39.02 -33.41
C SER A 10 6.71 -39.43 -32.11
N SER A 11 6.57 -40.75 -31.91
CA SER A 11 5.95 -41.28 -30.69
C SER A 11 6.84 -41.04 -29.46
N ILE A 12 8.15 -41.22 -29.59
CA ILE A 12 9.13 -40.96 -28.51
C ILE A 12 9.11 -39.47 -28.12
N VAL A 13 9.15 -38.57 -29.10
CA VAL A 13 9.08 -37.12 -28.87
C VAL A 13 7.79 -36.76 -28.13
N THR A 14 6.65 -37.28 -28.55
CA THR A 14 5.36 -37.03 -27.90
C THR A 14 5.35 -37.53 -26.44
N ILE A 15 5.90 -38.71 -26.18
CA ILE A 15 5.97 -39.27 -24.81
C ILE A 15 6.88 -38.39 -23.93
N VAL A 16 8.05 -38.00 -24.43
CA VAL A 16 8.99 -37.13 -23.68
C VAL A 16 8.36 -35.78 -23.37
N LEU A 17 7.69 -35.12 -24.34
CA LEU A 17 6.96 -33.86 -24.11
C LEU A 17 5.81 -34.04 -23.13
N SER A 18 5.12 -35.19 -23.12
CA SER A 18 4.07 -35.51 -22.17
C SER A 18 4.62 -35.60 -20.75
N PHE A 19 5.77 -36.21 -20.53
CA PHE A 19 6.43 -36.22 -19.21
C PHE A 19 6.84 -34.81 -18.79
N GLY A 20 7.37 -33.98 -19.70
CA GLY A 20 7.68 -32.58 -19.44
C GLY A 20 6.44 -31.79 -19.00
N THR A 21 5.34 -31.94 -19.74
CA THR A 21 4.06 -31.30 -19.43
C THR A 21 3.52 -31.74 -18.06
N GLN A 22 3.61 -33.06 -17.76
CA GLN A 22 3.16 -33.58 -16.46
C GLN A 22 3.99 -33.02 -15.29
N LYS A 23 5.31 -32.87 -15.47
CA LYS A 23 6.18 -32.27 -14.47
C LYS A 23 5.84 -30.78 -14.27
N MET A 24 5.64 -30.03 -15.36
CA MET A 24 5.24 -28.63 -15.30
C MET A 24 3.87 -28.44 -14.64
N ALA A 25 2.91 -29.31 -14.92
CA ALA A 25 1.60 -29.27 -14.29
C ALA A 25 1.65 -29.48 -12.76
N LYS A 26 2.60 -30.28 -12.26
CA LYS A 26 2.84 -30.44 -10.81
C LYS A 26 3.38 -29.14 -10.18
N GLU A 27 4.07 -28.32 -10.94
CA GLU A 27 4.54 -26.99 -10.55
C GLU A 27 3.52 -25.89 -10.91
N HIS A 28 2.25 -26.25 -11.06
CA HIS A 28 1.13 -25.35 -11.36
C HIS A 28 1.22 -24.59 -12.70
N ALA A 29 2.07 -25.02 -13.63
CA ALA A 29 2.15 -24.43 -14.96
C ALA A 29 1.07 -25.01 -15.88
N ILE A 30 0.28 -24.13 -16.52
CA ILE A 30 -0.78 -24.54 -17.46
C ILE A 30 -0.24 -24.59 -18.88
N ILE A 31 -0.09 -25.78 -19.42
CA ILE A 31 0.38 -26.02 -20.79
C ILE A 31 -0.83 -26.28 -21.71
N ARG A 32 -1.04 -25.41 -22.69
CA ARG A 32 -2.13 -25.53 -23.66
C ARG A 32 -1.75 -26.29 -24.95
N LYS A 33 -0.47 -26.29 -25.30
CA LYS A 33 0.05 -26.98 -26.50
C LYS A 33 1.34 -27.71 -26.14
N LEU A 34 1.42 -28.98 -26.53
CA LEU A 34 2.55 -29.88 -26.21
C LEU A 34 3.88 -29.33 -26.75
N GLN A 35 3.85 -28.77 -27.98
CA GLN A 35 5.03 -28.20 -28.64
C GLN A 35 5.60 -26.97 -27.92
N ALA A 36 4.77 -26.27 -27.13
CA ALA A 36 5.24 -25.10 -26.36
C ALA A 36 6.26 -25.45 -25.28
N VAL A 37 6.26 -26.71 -24.80
CA VAL A 37 7.23 -27.20 -23.80
C VAL A 37 8.67 -27.17 -24.35
N GLU A 38 8.85 -27.55 -25.62
CA GLU A 38 10.16 -27.52 -26.29
C GLU A 38 10.65 -26.06 -26.43
N GLY A 39 9.77 -25.15 -26.84
CA GLY A 39 10.11 -23.73 -27.00
C GLY A 39 10.57 -23.07 -25.72
N LEU A 40 10.00 -23.45 -24.56
CA LEU A 40 10.39 -22.90 -23.24
C LEU A 40 11.85 -23.21 -22.87
N GLY A 41 12.41 -24.37 -23.32
CA GLY A 41 13.80 -24.73 -23.07
C GLY A 41 14.84 -23.90 -23.84
N SER A 42 14.41 -23.12 -24.84
CA SER A 42 15.27 -22.31 -25.69
C SER A 42 15.07 -20.79 -25.57
N VAL A 43 14.24 -20.32 -24.60
CA VAL A 43 14.06 -18.88 -24.39
C VAL A 43 15.31 -18.25 -23.81
N SER A 44 15.70 -17.10 -24.34
CA SER A 44 16.85 -16.31 -23.92
C SER A 44 16.45 -15.09 -23.09
N VAL A 45 15.17 -14.72 -23.11
CA VAL A 45 14.63 -13.56 -22.39
C VAL A 45 13.32 -13.97 -21.71
N ILE A 46 13.21 -13.66 -20.42
CA ILE A 46 11.99 -13.85 -19.64
C ILE A 46 11.49 -12.46 -19.22
N CYS A 47 10.29 -12.10 -19.67
CA CYS A 47 9.59 -10.91 -19.22
C CYS A 47 8.55 -11.34 -18.18
N SER A 48 8.72 -10.87 -16.95
CA SER A 48 7.79 -11.18 -15.85
C SER A 48 7.14 -9.90 -15.37
N ASP A 49 5.82 -9.94 -15.13
CA ASP A 49 5.16 -8.90 -14.34
C ASP A 49 5.59 -9.03 -12.89
N LYS A 50 5.73 -7.90 -12.18
CA LYS A 50 6.14 -7.88 -10.78
C LYS A 50 5.00 -8.31 -9.87
N THR A 51 3.87 -7.59 -9.97
CA THR A 51 2.77 -7.69 -9.02
C THR A 51 1.96 -8.97 -9.21
N GLY A 52 1.86 -9.78 -8.16
CA GLY A 52 1.11 -11.04 -8.18
C GLY A 52 1.81 -12.21 -8.90
N THR A 53 2.96 -11.96 -9.54
CA THR A 53 3.80 -12.98 -10.18
C THR A 53 5.07 -13.22 -9.38
N LEU A 54 5.89 -12.21 -9.20
CA LEU A 54 7.10 -12.25 -8.38
C LEU A 54 6.81 -11.93 -6.91
N THR A 55 5.72 -11.24 -6.66
CA THR A 55 5.24 -10.83 -5.35
C THR A 55 3.91 -11.50 -5.00
N GLN A 56 3.51 -11.41 -3.74
CA GLN A 56 2.31 -12.07 -3.22
C GLN A 56 1.02 -11.32 -3.59
N ASN A 57 1.12 -10.10 -4.16
CA ASN A 57 0.01 -9.17 -4.34
C ASN A 57 -0.72 -8.86 -3.01
N LYS A 58 0.05 -8.78 -1.94
CA LYS A 58 -0.41 -8.50 -0.59
C LYS A 58 0.50 -7.45 0.02
N MET A 59 0.03 -6.20 0.02
CA MET A 59 0.78 -5.12 0.67
C MET A 59 0.87 -5.36 2.17
N THR A 60 2.03 -5.04 2.74
CA THR A 60 2.30 -5.11 4.18
C THR A 60 3.00 -3.83 4.62
N VAL A 61 2.56 -3.25 5.73
CA VAL A 61 3.23 -2.09 6.33
C VAL A 61 4.55 -2.54 6.96
N GLU A 62 5.63 -1.84 6.61
CA GLU A 62 6.99 -2.12 7.08
C GLU A 62 7.47 -1.05 8.06
N ASP A 63 7.21 0.23 7.79
CA ASP A 63 7.72 1.34 8.56
C ASP A 63 6.72 2.50 8.67
N TYR A 64 6.84 3.23 9.79
CA TYR A 64 6.31 4.57 10.00
C TYR A 64 7.42 5.60 9.91
N TYR A 65 7.08 6.82 9.49
CA TYR A 65 7.88 8.01 9.75
C TYR A 65 7.00 9.07 10.42
N ILE A 66 7.30 9.35 11.66
CA ILE A 66 6.52 10.26 12.50
C ILE A 66 7.46 11.00 13.45
N GLU A 67 7.16 12.27 13.73
CA GLU A 67 7.97 13.12 14.62
C GLU A 67 9.48 13.12 14.29
N GLY A 68 9.78 13.07 12.97
CA GLY A 68 11.16 13.06 12.48
C GLY A 68 11.91 11.74 12.66
N ARG A 69 11.21 10.65 13.02
CA ARG A 69 11.82 9.32 13.29
C ARG A 69 11.20 8.24 12.41
N ARG A 70 12.04 7.35 11.92
CA ARG A 70 11.63 6.08 11.30
C ARG A 70 11.39 5.05 12.42
N ILE A 71 10.24 4.40 12.41
CA ILE A 71 9.83 3.37 13.37
C ILE A 71 9.37 2.16 12.58
N ARG A 72 9.91 0.98 12.88
CA ARG A 72 9.50 -0.25 12.22
C ARG A 72 8.06 -0.64 12.62
N ALA A 73 7.34 -1.30 11.71
CA ALA A 73 5.97 -1.71 11.94
C ALA A 73 5.76 -2.69 13.12
N ASP A 74 6.81 -3.34 13.61
CA ASP A 74 6.80 -4.21 14.80
C ASP A 74 7.20 -3.48 16.10
N GLU A 75 7.62 -2.23 16.01
CA GLU A 75 8.07 -1.39 17.12
C GLU A 75 7.10 -0.21 17.41
N ILE A 76 5.96 -0.16 16.72
CA ILE A 76 4.96 0.90 16.93
C ILE A 76 4.39 0.80 18.35
N ASP A 77 4.39 1.92 19.06
CA ASP A 77 3.83 2.03 20.40
C ASP A 77 2.42 2.62 20.38
N MET A 78 1.41 1.80 20.66
CA MET A 78 0.01 2.24 20.73
C MET A 78 -0.30 3.13 21.95
N ALA A 79 0.60 3.23 22.92
CA ALA A 79 0.50 4.16 24.03
C ALA A 79 1.00 5.58 23.67
N ASP A 80 1.78 5.71 22.60
CA ASP A 80 2.20 6.99 22.04
C ASP A 80 1.05 7.63 21.25
N PRO A 81 0.57 8.82 21.67
CA PRO A 81 -0.61 9.44 21.04
C PRO A 81 -0.43 9.75 19.55
N ALA A 82 0.78 10.13 19.14
CA ALA A 82 1.05 10.47 17.73
C ALA A 82 1.02 9.21 16.85
N GLN A 83 1.66 8.13 17.28
CA GLN A 83 1.69 6.86 16.55
C GLN A 83 0.29 6.23 16.48
N ARG A 84 -0.47 6.30 17.58
CA ARG A 84 -1.85 5.86 17.62
C ARG A 84 -2.73 6.70 16.69
N PHE A 85 -2.59 8.01 16.69
CA PHE A 85 -3.37 8.90 15.82
C PHE A 85 -3.04 8.68 14.34
N LEU A 86 -1.78 8.40 13.98
CA LEU A 86 -1.42 8.05 12.61
C LEU A 86 -2.11 6.75 12.16
N LEU A 87 -2.20 5.74 13.02
CA LEU A 87 -2.94 4.52 12.75
C LEU A 87 -4.43 4.80 12.56
N ASP A 88 -5.04 5.55 13.47
CA ASP A 88 -6.47 5.89 13.39
C ASP A 88 -6.78 6.68 12.11
N CYS A 89 -5.95 7.66 11.73
CA CYS A 89 -6.06 8.38 10.45
C CYS A 89 -5.98 7.43 9.25
N SER A 90 -5.11 6.43 9.30
CA SER A 90 -4.95 5.45 8.22
C SER A 90 -6.15 4.51 8.06
N ILE A 91 -6.88 4.26 9.15
CA ILE A 91 -8.11 3.47 9.17
C ILE A 91 -9.32 4.32 8.75
N LEU A 92 -9.38 5.58 9.16
CA LEU A 92 -10.50 6.48 8.91
C LEU A 92 -10.52 6.97 7.46
N CYS A 93 -9.38 7.40 6.93
CA CYS A 93 -9.23 7.81 5.53
C CYS A 93 -8.94 6.59 4.63
N ASN A 94 -9.91 5.65 4.56
CA ASN A 94 -9.72 4.33 3.97
C ASN A 94 -11.08 3.69 3.63
N ASP A 95 -11.21 3.12 2.43
CA ASP A 95 -12.45 2.51 1.93
C ASP A 95 -12.43 0.98 2.00
N SER A 96 -11.26 0.39 2.32
CA SER A 96 -11.12 -1.06 2.43
C SER A 96 -11.66 -1.60 3.75
N THR A 97 -12.02 -2.88 3.73
CA THR A 97 -12.44 -3.63 4.92
C THR A 97 -11.73 -4.97 5.01
N ASN A 98 -11.61 -5.50 6.23
CA ASN A 98 -11.23 -6.89 6.48
C ASN A 98 -12.18 -7.44 7.54
N GLU A 99 -13.15 -8.24 7.09
CA GLU A 99 -14.12 -8.89 7.96
C GLU A 99 -13.90 -10.40 7.95
N ASN A 100 -13.56 -10.96 9.11
CA ASN A 100 -13.31 -12.40 9.27
C ASN A 100 -12.28 -12.98 8.29
N GLY A 101 -11.25 -12.19 7.92
CA GLY A 101 -10.22 -12.59 6.97
C GLY A 101 -10.60 -12.42 5.49
N VAL A 102 -11.79 -11.88 5.21
CA VAL A 102 -12.18 -11.48 3.86
C VAL A 102 -11.80 -10.01 3.63
N GLU A 103 -10.76 -9.80 2.86
CA GLU A 103 -10.25 -8.48 2.49
C GLU A 103 -11.00 -7.96 1.26
N ILE A 104 -11.56 -6.73 1.36
CA ILE A 104 -12.26 -6.06 0.25
C ILE A 104 -11.66 -4.66 0.12
N GLY A 105 -11.20 -4.31 -1.07
CA GLY A 105 -10.66 -2.98 -1.40
C GLY A 105 -9.28 -3.02 -2.03
N ASP A 106 -8.62 -1.86 -2.08
CA ASP A 106 -7.26 -1.73 -2.59
C ASP A 106 -6.23 -2.39 -1.66
N PRO A 107 -5.28 -3.17 -2.16
CA PRO A 107 -4.25 -3.82 -1.33
C PRO A 107 -3.46 -2.87 -0.44
N THR A 108 -3.22 -1.64 -0.88
CA THR A 108 -2.53 -0.60 -0.11
C THR A 108 -3.34 -0.19 1.11
N GLU A 109 -4.65 -0.02 0.92
CA GLU A 109 -5.57 0.34 2.00
C GLU A 109 -5.81 -0.83 2.96
N THR A 110 -5.95 -2.04 2.42
CA THR A 110 -6.11 -3.26 3.23
C THR A 110 -4.91 -3.49 4.14
N ALA A 111 -3.67 -3.15 3.69
CA ALA A 111 -2.47 -3.23 4.51
C ALA A 111 -2.56 -2.36 5.78
N LEU A 112 -3.20 -1.19 5.68
CA LEU A 112 -3.40 -0.28 6.82
C LEU A 112 -4.40 -0.87 7.83
N ILE A 113 -5.49 -1.46 7.34
CA ILE A 113 -6.47 -2.17 8.19
C ILE A 113 -5.82 -3.36 8.91
N ASN A 114 -5.03 -4.15 8.19
CA ASN A 114 -4.33 -5.30 8.75
C ASN A 114 -3.29 -4.90 9.81
N LEU A 115 -2.66 -3.73 9.65
CA LEU A 115 -1.78 -3.18 10.69
C LEU A 115 -2.56 -2.89 11.97
N GLY A 116 -3.76 -2.28 11.86
CA GLY A 116 -4.65 -2.06 13.01
C GLY A 116 -4.96 -3.36 13.74
N SER A 117 -5.44 -4.37 13.04
CA SER A 117 -5.76 -5.68 13.62
C SER A 117 -4.55 -6.34 14.28
N ARG A 118 -3.34 -6.18 13.74
CA ARG A 118 -2.09 -6.67 14.34
C ARG A 118 -1.84 -6.08 15.74
N TYR A 119 -2.26 -4.84 15.96
CA TYR A 119 -2.15 -4.13 17.24
C TYR A 119 -3.42 -4.21 18.10
N GLY A 120 -4.39 -5.05 17.72
CA GLY A 120 -5.66 -5.18 18.42
C GLY A 120 -6.58 -3.96 18.27
N VAL A 121 -6.37 -3.18 17.21
CA VAL A 121 -7.21 -2.03 16.85
C VAL A 121 -8.12 -2.44 15.71
N GLU A 122 -9.38 -2.68 16.04
CA GLU A 122 -10.37 -3.10 15.05
C GLU A 122 -10.90 -1.89 14.27
N ALA A 123 -10.80 -1.94 12.94
CA ALA A 123 -11.21 -0.85 12.06
C ALA A 123 -12.69 -0.47 12.23
N ALA A 124 -13.56 -1.46 12.48
CA ALA A 124 -14.97 -1.22 12.72
C ALA A 124 -15.20 -0.36 13.97
N GLU A 125 -14.48 -0.64 15.08
CA GLU A 125 -14.59 0.11 16.34
C GLU A 125 -14.09 1.55 16.18
N VAL A 126 -12.99 1.76 15.45
CA VAL A 126 -12.46 3.11 15.17
C VAL A 126 -13.46 3.91 14.34
N ARG A 127 -14.04 3.30 13.30
CA ARG A 127 -15.02 3.94 12.42
C ARG A 127 -16.36 4.21 13.11
N GLU A 128 -16.76 3.36 14.06
CA GLU A 128 -17.94 3.58 14.89
C GLU A 128 -17.72 4.74 15.89
N SER A 129 -16.52 4.85 16.45
CA SER A 129 -16.13 5.92 17.36
C SER A 129 -16.01 7.28 16.66
N TYR A 130 -15.57 7.29 15.42
CA TYR A 130 -15.36 8.48 14.59
C TYR A 130 -16.01 8.32 13.22
N PRO A 131 -17.35 8.38 13.12
CA PRO A 131 -18.05 8.21 11.85
C PRO A 131 -17.58 9.21 10.79
N ARG A 132 -17.52 8.76 9.53
CA ARG A 132 -17.26 9.65 8.39
C ARG A 132 -18.48 10.54 8.16
N GLU A 133 -18.30 11.84 8.22
CA GLU A 133 -19.35 12.83 8.01
C GLU A 133 -19.39 13.32 6.55
N ASP A 134 -18.21 13.44 5.93
CA ASP A 134 -18.07 13.88 4.53
C ASP A 134 -16.76 13.34 3.93
N GLU A 135 -16.63 13.41 2.60
CA GLU A 135 -15.43 12.94 1.91
C GLU A 135 -15.19 13.65 0.58
N ILE A 136 -13.92 13.71 0.18
CA ILE A 136 -13.49 13.99 -1.17
C ILE A 136 -12.79 12.72 -1.66
N PRO A 137 -13.40 11.93 -2.56
CA PRO A 137 -12.86 10.65 -3.01
C PRO A 137 -11.47 10.78 -3.63
N PHE A 138 -10.74 9.67 -3.68
CA PHE A 138 -9.44 9.63 -4.32
C PHE A 138 -9.53 10.06 -5.79
N ASP A 139 -8.64 10.93 -6.17
CA ASP A 139 -8.48 11.38 -7.54
C ASP A 139 -7.02 11.23 -8.00
N SER A 140 -6.80 10.61 -9.17
CA SER A 140 -5.46 10.30 -9.68
C SER A 140 -4.65 11.53 -10.09
N ASP A 141 -5.30 12.64 -10.44
CA ASP A 141 -4.64 13.89 -10.81
C ASP A 141 -4.21 14.65 -9.56
N ARG A 142 -5.07 14.68 -8.54
CA ARG A 142 -4.76 15.22 -7.20
C ARG A 142 -3.82 14.32 -6.41
N LYS A 143 -3.88 12.99 -6.63
CA LYS A 143 -3.11 11.95 -5.90
C LYS A 143 -3.37 11.95 -4.40
N MET A 144 -4.57 12.28 -3.99
CA MET A 144 -4.99 12.32 -2.59
C MET A 144 -6.48 12.02 -2.42
N MET A 145 -6.87 11.69 -1.19
CA MET A 145 -8.22 11.48 -0.72
C MET A 145 -8.38 12.17 0.62
N SER A 146 -9.56 12.72 0.88
CA SER A 146 -9.87 13.41 2.14
C SER A 146 -11.15 12.88 2.76
N THR A 147 -11.19 12.74 4.09
CA THR A 147 -12.37 12.34 4.84
C THR A 147 -12.54 13.24 6.06
N LEU A 148 -13.79 13.59 6.37
CA LEU A 148 -14.16 14.42 7.51
C LEU A 148 -14.70 13.56 8.65
N HIS A 149 -14.18 13.75 9.83
CA HIS A 149 -14.58 13.04 11.04
C HIS A 149 -14.66 14.00 12.23
N ARG A 150 -15.53 13.68 13.19
CA ARG A 150 -15.55 14.38 14.46
C ARG A 150 -14.68 13.63 15.47
N ILE A 151 -13.49 14.19 15.75
CA ILE A 151 -12.48 13.60 16.65
C ILE A 151 -12.26 14.54 17.82
N ASP A 152 -12.46 14.04 19.06
CA ASP A 152 -12.33 14.80 20.30
C ASP A 152 -13.19 16.08 20.36
N GLY A 153 -14.34 16.07 19.67
CA GLY A 153 -15.26 17.18 19.60
C GLY A 153 -14.99 18.20 18.49
N GLU A 154 -13.88 18.05 17.78
CA GLU A 154 -13.49 18.91 16.66
C GLU A 154 -13.70 18.20 15.31
N ASN A 155 -14.13 18.95 14.29
CA ASN A 155 -14.22 18.46 12.94
C ASN A 155 -12.82 18.42 12.33
N ARG A 156 -12.30 17.23 12.05
CA ARG A 156 -10.98 17.02 11.42
C ARG A 156 -11.12 16.39 10.05
N MET A 157 -10.61 17.09 9.08
CA MET A 157 -10.37 16.54 7.75
C MET A 157 -9.02 15.81 7.77
N ILE A 158 -9.05 14.52 7.48
CA ILE A 158 -7.85 13.68 7.30
C ILE A 158 -7.59 13.59 5.80
N VAL A 159 -6.35 13.84 5.38
CA VAL A 159 -5.94 13.73 3.98
C VAL A 159 -4.83 12.70 3.84
N LYS A 160 -5.04 11.74 2.95
CA LYS A 160 -4.09 10.69 2.60
C LYS A 160 -3.65 10.86 1.14
N GLY A 161 -2.36 10.78 0.87
CA GLY A 161 -1.90 10.93 -0.51
C GLY A 161 -0.40 10.78 -0.72
N ALA A 162 0.03 11.17 -1.92
CA ALA A 162 1.43 11.21 -2.29
C ALA A 162 2.19 12.28 -1.50
N VAL A 163 3.38 11.91 -0.99
CA VAL A 163 4.19 12.77 -0.11
C VAL A 163 4.43 14.15 -0.71
N ASP A 164 4.88 14.20 -1.97
CA ASP A 164 5.21 15.46 -2.64
C ASP A 164 4.00 16.41 -2.72
N ARG A 165 2.83 15.83 -3.06
CA ARG A 165 1.59 16.62 -3.17
C ARG A 165 1.14 17.18 -1.85
N LEU A 166 1.16 16.36 -0.79
CA LEU A 166 0.74 16.81 0.53
C LEU A 166 1.71 17.83 1.14
N LEU A 167 3.02 17.70 0.90
CA LEU A 167 4.01 18.68 1.37
C LEU A 167 3.85 20.06 0.76
N ASP A 168 3.37 20.15 -0.48
CA ASP A 168 3.08 21.44 -1.13
C ASP A 168 1.91 22.18 -0.45
N LEU A 169 0.95 21.43 0.11
CA LEU A 169 -0.26 21.94 0.77
C LEU A 169 -0.12 22.06 2.29
N THR A 170 1.09 21.76 2.82
CA THR A 170 1.35 21.69 4.25
C THR A 170 2.13 22.92 4.71
N ASP A 171 1.63 23.60 5.75
CA ASP A 171 2.28 24.71 6.42
C ASP A 171 2.55 24.49 7.90
N GLN A 172 2.04 23.40 8.49
CA GLN A 172 2.28 22.98 9.87
C GLN A 172 2.75 21.52 9.96
N ILE A 173 3.37 21.18 11.08
CA ILE A 173 3.85 19.83 11.37
C ILE A 173 3.56 19.44 12.82
N TRP A 174 3.12 18.20 13.02
CA TRP A 174 3.05 17.58 14.34
C TRP A 174 4.46 17.17 14.80
N THR A 175 4.81 17.52 16.03
CA THR A 175 6.07 17.17 16.67
C THR A 175 5.84 16.71 18.10
N GLU A 176 6.84 16.13 18.74
CA GLU A 176 6.80 15.77 20.19
C GLU A 176 6.40 16.94 21.10
N ASN A 177 6.63 18.18 20.67
CA ASN A 177 6.31 19.40 21.40
C ASN A 177 4.98 20.05 20.96
N GLY A 178 4.18 19.35 20.15
CA GLY A 178 2.93 19.84 19.59
C GLY A 178 3.05 20.31 18.15
N ILE A 179 1.99 20.96 17.67
CA ILE A 179 1.91 21.46 16.29
C ILE A 179 2.64 22.79 16.18
N ARG A 180 3.45 22.95 15.16
CA ARG A 180 4.16 24.20 14.81
C ARG A 180 4.21 24.41 13.30
N GLU A 181 4.62 25.61 12.87
CA GLU A 181 4.93 25.84 11.46
C GLU A 181 6.00 24.88 10.96
N ILE A 182 5.79 24.34 9.76
CA ILE A 182 6.75 23.46 9.09
C ILE A 182 7.89 24.30 8.48
N THR A 183 9.12 23.92 8.75
CA THR A 183 10.29 24.59 8.20
C THR A 183 10.73 23.94 6.87
N LYS A 184 11.57 24.66 6.12
CA LYS A 184 12.21 24.09 4.93
C LYS A 184 13.03 22.83 5.28
N GLU A 185 13.73 22.85 6.40
CA GLU A 185 14.52 21.71 6.89
C GLU A 185 13.63 20.48 7.20
N ASP A 186 12.44 20.69 7.77
CA ASP A 186 11.48 19.62 8.00
C ASP A 186 11.04 18.99 6.67
N LYS A 187 10.67 19.81 5.68
CA LYS A 187 10.29 19.33 4.35
C LYS A 187 11.42 18.56 3.66
N GLU A 188 12.65 19.04 3.77
CA GLU A 188 13.84 18.35 3.24
C GLU A 188 14.06 16.97 3.93
N LYS A 189 13.90 16.89 5.24
CA LYS A 189 13.99 15.62 5.98
C LYS A 189 12.90 14.62 5.57
N ILE A 190 11.65 15.08 5.44
CA ILE A 190 10.53 14.24 5.01
C ILE A 190 10.78 13.73 3.57
N GLN A 191 11.21 14.59 2.66
CA GLN A 191 11.52 14.21 1.28
C GLN A 191 12.70 13.23 1.22
N SER A 192 13.75 13.44 2.00
CA SER A 192 14.88 12.52 2.10
C SER A 192 14.44 11.13 2.57
N GLN A 193 13.61 11.07 3.62
CA GLN A 193 13.09 9.80 4.11
C GLN A 193 12.17 9.10 3.09
N ASN A 194 11.33 9.86 2.38
CA ASN A 194 10.50 9.33 1.30
C ASN A 194 11.37 8.75 0.17
N GLN A 195 12.48 9.41 -0.15
CA GLN A 195 13.43 8.91 -1.14
C GLN A 195 14.13 7.62 -0.66
N GLU A 196 14.53 7.53 0.60
CA GLU A 196 15.09 6.31 1.18
C GLU A 196 14.11 5.15 1.08
N PHE A 197 12.85 5.32 1.49
CA PHE A 197 11.81 4.33 1.35
C PHE A 197 11.62 3.89 -0.10
N SER A 198 11.63 4.84 -1.04
CA SER A 198 11.50 4.55 -2.47
C SER A 198 12.68 3.73 -3.00
N MET A 199 13.91 4.01 -2.55
CA MET A 199 15.11 3.24 -2.90
C MET A 199 15.07 1.81 -2.33
N GLU A 200 14.42 1.61 -1.19
CA GLU A 200 14.15 0.29 -0.62
C GLU A 200 12.98 -0.44 -1.33
N GLY A 201 12.34 0.20 -2.29
CA GLY A 201 11.21 -0.35 -3.05
C GLY A 201 9.88 -0.30 -2.29
N LEU A 202 9.81 0.52 -1.25
CA LEU A 202 8.59 0.71 -0.47
C LEU A 202 7.65 1.70 -1.16
N ARG A 203 6.35 1.44 -1.06
CA ARG A 203 5.30 2.39 -1.39
C ARG A 203 5.00 3.24 -0.17
N VAL A 204 4.96 4.56 -0.34
CA VAL A 204 4.77 5.50 0.76
C VAL A 204 3.45 6.25 0.61
N LEU A 205 2.68 6.33 1.69
CA LEU A 205 1.54 7.22 1.84
C LEU A 205 1.83 8.23 2.94
N ALA A 206 1.62 9.51 2.65
CA ALA A 206 1.62 10.56 3.67
C ALA A 206 0.22 10.77 4.23
N PHE A 207 0.16 11.18 5.48
CA PHE A 207 -1.04 11.54 6.20
C PHE A 207 -0.89 12.94 6.79
N THR A 208 -1.91 13.74 6.55
CA THR A 208 -2.04 15.10 7.05
C THR A 208 -3.45 15.29 7.59
N PHE A 209 -3.68 16.32 8.35
CA PHE A 209 -5.02 16.69 8.80
C PHE A 209 -5.17 18.20 8.88
N ARG A 210 -6.42 18.66 8.99
CA ARG A 210 -6.79 20.04 9.23
C ARG A 210 -8.09 20.09 10.03
N GLU A 211 -8.20 21.02 10.95
CA GLU A 211 -9.47 21.34 11.62
C GLU A 211 -10.36 22.16 10.68
N ILE A 212 -11.61 21.73 10.54
CA ILE A 212 -12.61 22.34 9.67
C ILE A 212 -13.71 22.95 10.55
N PRO A 213 -14.18 24.17 10.26
CA PRO A 213 -15.29 24.75 11.00
C PRO A 213 -16.54 23.86 11.00
N GLU A 214 -17.32 23.90 12.09
CA GLU A 214 -18.61 23.22 12.15
C GLU A 214 -19.54 23.71 11.01
N GLU A 215 -20.42 22.83 10.53
CA GLU A 215 -21.38 23.11 9.44
C GLU A 215 -20.76 23.44 8.07
N HIS A 216 -19.48 23.14 7.86
CA HIS A 216 -18.80 23.30 6.58
C HIS A 216 -18.80 22.00 5.78
N LEU A 217 -19.28 22.05 4.53
CA LEU A 217 -19.16 20.93 3.58
C LEU A 217 -17.76 20.94 2.95
N LEU A 218 -17.13 19.77 2.87
CA LEU A 218 -15.81 19.65 2.30
C LEU A 218 -15.80 20.03 0.81
N THR A 219 -14.81 20.81 0.44
CA THR A 219 -14.51 21.15 -0.94
C THR A 219 -13.01 20.95 -1.21
N ALA A 220 -12.61 20.85 -2.46
CA ALA A 220 -11.20 20.73 -2.83
C ALA A 220 -10.34 21.93 -2.38
N GLU A 221 -10.96 23.08 -2.08
CA GLU A 221 -10.26 24.25 -1.55
C GLU A 221 -9.84 24.08 -0.08
N ASP A 222 -10.47 23.14 0.64
CA ASP A 222 -10.12 22.83 2.02
C ASP A 222 -8.85 21.98 2.11
N GLU A 223 -8.45 21.32 1.03
CA GLU A 223 -7.22 20.52 0.93
C GLU A 223 -5.96 21.41 0.85
N ASP A 224 -5.85 22.38 1.74
CA ASP A 224 -4.74 23.31 1.91
C ASP A 224 -4.53 23.63 3.40
N HIS A 225 -3.44 24.30 3.74
CA HIS A 225 -3.09 24.63 5.12
C HIS A 225 -3.07 23.42 6.06
N LEU A 226 -2.50 22.31 5.58
CA LEU A 226 -2.51 21.03 6.26
C LEU A 226 -1.44 20.95 7.35
N VAL A 227 -1.71 20.12 8.36
CA VAL A 227 -0.75 19.70 9.38
C VAL A 227 -0.17 18.35 8.97
N PHE A 228 1.12 18.27 8.72
CA PHE A 228 1.80 17.01 8.44
C PHE A 228 1.88 16.16 9.71
N LEU A 229 1.35 14.93 9.64
CA LEU A 229 1.36 13.98 10.74
C LEU A 229 2.49 12.96 10.58
N GLY A 230 2.57 12.29 9.43
CA GLY A 230 3.56 11.25 9.21
C GLY A 230 3.42 10.53 7.87
N MET A 231 4.25 9.52 7.68
CA MET A 231 4.23 8.63 6.52
C MET A 231 4.14 7.18 6.96
N ILE A 232 3.47 6.38 6.16
CA ILE A 232 3.42 4.92 6.28
C ILE A 232 4.02 4.32 5.02
N ALA A 233 5.04 3.50 5.21
CA ALA A 233 5.74 2.81 4.13
C ALA A 233 5.40 1.32 4.12
N MET A 234 5.16 0.77 2.95
CA MET A 234 4.70 -0.61 2.77
C MET A 234 5.30 -1.24 1.54
N MET A 235 5.37 -2.56 1.52
CA MET A 235 5.82 -3.33 0.36
C MET A 235 4.88 -4.48 0.04
N ASP A 236 4.95 -4.92 -1.19
CA ASP A 236 4.40 -6.21 -1.63
C ASP A 236 5.54 -7.24 -1.53
N PRO A 237 5.53 -8.13 -0.53
CA PRO A 237 6.66 -9.03 -0.29
C PRO A 237 6.83 -10.01 -1.45
N PRO A 238 8.07 -10.44 -1.74
CA PRO A 238 8.32 -11.50 -2.72
C PRO A 238 7.67 -12.81 -2.27
N ARG A 239 7.38 -13.66 -3.26
CA ARG A 239 6.91 -15.03 -3.00
C ARG A 239 8.01 -15.94 -2.50
#